data_c29fd18d65223afe28798200b0c89fd1
#
_entry.id   c29fd18d65223afe28798200b0c89fd1
#
_cell.length_a   1.000
_cell.length_b   1.000
_cell.length_c   1.000
_cell.angle_alpha   90.00
_cell.angle_beta   90.00
_cell.angle_gamma   90.00
#
_symmetry.space_group_name_H-M   'P 1'
#
loop_
_entity.id
_entity.type
_entity.pdbx_description
1 polymer ?
#
loop_
_entity_poly.entity_id
_entity_poly.type
_entity_poly.pdbx_seq_one_letter_code
_entity_poly.pdbx_strand_id
1 'polypeptide(L)'
;MTFGKVFLTITGLSIALLLGFGASQTACADDPLSSITLSPVDKHYTVEPGEVVTDNYVILNDGQTAYNFVTYAAPYSVQDKTYDPNYTDTTAPRADVYRWVEFGQSKWHLNSRERTVVPFTIRVPKTASPGGHYGVLFSETQP
;
A
#
# COMPACT_ATOMS: atom_id res chain seq x y z
N MET A 1 -68.66 -53.94 46.72
CA MET A 1 -67.80 -54.40 45.66
C MET A 1 -67.83 -53.37 44.55
N THR A 2 -66.83 -52.44 44.48
CA THR A 2 -66.77 -51.47 43.39
C THR A 2 -65.32 -51.19 43.12
N PHE A 3 -64.84 -51.59 41.93
CA PHE A 3 -63.50 -51.45 41.51
C PHE A 3 -63.30 -49.99 41.01
N GLY A 4 -62.43 -49.24 41.65
CA GLY A 4 -62.01 -47.95 41.23
C GLY A 4 -60.85 -48.07 40.17
N LYS A 5 -61.07 -47.55 38.98
CA LYS A 5 -60.01 -47.44 37.95
C LYS A 5 -59.19 -46.24 38.22
N VAL A 6 -57.91 -46.45 38.51
CA VAL A 6 -56.91 -45.40 38.59
C VAL A 6 -56.48 -45.10 37.19
N PHE A 7 -56.75 -43.88 36.71
CA PHE A 7 -56.18 -43.34 35.48
C PHE A 7 -54.81 -42.68 35.78
N LEU A 8 -53.78 -43.31 35.32
CA LEU A 8 -52.42 -42.75 35.39
C LEU A 8 -52.18 -41.88 34.14
N THR A 9 -52.28 -40.59 34.29
CA THR A 9 -51.90 -39.62 33.21
C THR A 9 -50.40 -39.44 33.25
N ILE A 10 -49.71 -39.99 32.25
CA ILE A 10 -48.29 -39.76 32.01
C ILE A 10 -48.18 -38.45 31.23
N THR A 11 -47.79 -37.39 31.91
CA THR A 11 -47.45 -36.11 31.26
C THR A 11 -46.02 -36.21 30.66
N GLY A 12 -45.99 -36.46 29.37
CA GLY A 12 -44.74 -36.50 28.65
C GLY A 12 -44.11 -35.10 28.56
N LEU A 13 -43.02 -34.87 29.29
CA LEU A 13 -42.19 -33.68 29.21
C LEU A 13 -41.28 -33.82 27.99
N SER A 14 -41.68 -33.25 26.87
CA SER A 14 -40.86 -33.16 25.67
C SER A 14 -39.76 -32.10 25.87
N ILE A 15 -38.56 -32.55 26.21
CA ILE A 15 -37.35 -31.69 26.19
C ILE A 15 -36.93 -31.55 24.73
N ALA A 16 -37.29 -30.41 24.12
CA ALA A 16 -36.74 -30.01 22.83
C ALA A 16 -35.28 -29.55 23.00
N LEU A 17 -34.37 -30.47 22.68
CA LEU A 17 -32.93 -30.16 22.61
C LEU A 17 -32.68 -29.31 21.37
N LEU A 18 -32.70 -27.99 21.52
CA LEU A 18 -32.26 -27.03 20.50
C LEU A 18 -30.73 -27.15 20.34
N LEU A 19 -30.31 -28.00 19.42
CA LEU A 19 -28.93 -27.98 18.90
C LEU A 19 -28.75 -26.70 18.11
N GLY A 20 -28.27 -25.65 18.78
CA GLY A 20 -27.79 -24.44 18.14
C GLY A 20 -26.57 -24.79 17.32
N PHE A 21 -26.75 -24.99 16.02
CA PHE A 21 -25.64 -24.94 15.05
C PHE A 21 -25.15 -23.50 15.02
N GLY A 22 -24.16 -23.20 15.84
CA GLY A 22 -23.38 -21.99 15.72
C GLY A 22 -22.63 -22.07 14.39
N ALA A 23 -23.17 -21.44 13.34
CA ALA A 23 -22.44 -21.20 12.15
C ALA A 23 -21.30 -20.23 12.53
N SER A 24 -20.10 -20.78 12.72
CA SER A 24 -18.89 -19.98 12.79
C SER A 24 -18.74 -19.29 11.43
N GLN A 25 -19.18 -18.02 11.34
CA GLN A 25 -18.84 -17.17 10.22
C GLN A 25 -17.35 -16.92 10.33
N THR A 26 -16.58 -17.63 9.53
CA THR A 26 -15.21 -17.22 9.21
C THR A 26 -15.33 -15.87 8.52
N ALA A 27 -15.02 -14.80 9.26
CA ALA A 27 -14.79 -13.50 8.63
C ALA A 27 -13.56 -13.69 7.72
N CYS A 28 -13.80 -13.96 6.44
CA CYS A 28 -12.78 -13.75 5.43
C CYS A 28 -12.54 -12.24 5.43
N ALA A 29 -11.35 -11.81 5.86
CA ALA A 29 -10.89 -10.48 5.51
C ALA A 29 -10.79 -10.49 3.98
N ASP A 30 -11.67 -9.75 3.30
CA ASP A 30 -11.56 -9.57 1.86
C ASP A 30 -10.20 -8.91 1.60
N ASP A 31 -9.37 -9.56 0.79
CA ASP A 31 -8.17 -8.94 0.26
C ASP A 31 -8.59 -7.64 -0.44
N PRO A 32 -7.88 -6.54 -0.24
CA PRO A 32 -8.24 -5.27 -0.87
C PRO A 32 -8.31 -5.45 -2.39
N LEU A 33 -9.35 -4.89 -3.00
CA LEU A 33 -9.56 -4.97 -4.45
C LEU A 33 -8.35 -4.40 -5.20
N SER A 34 -7.79 -3.30 -4.69
CA SER A 34 -6.55 -2.72 -5.17
C SER A 34 -5.59 -2.52 -4.01
N SER A 35 -4.37 -2.96 -4.15
CA SER A 35 -3.30 -2.78 -3.18
C SER A 35 -1.98 -2.63 -3.89
N ILE A 36 -1.15 -1.71 -3.43
CA ILE A 36 0.17 -1.44 -3.98
C ILE A 36 1.21 -1.50 -2.87
N THR A 37 2.22 -2.34 -3.05
CA THR A 37 3.38 -2.40 -2.16
C THR A 37 4.60 -1.92 -2.93
N LEU A 38 5.33 -0.96 -2.35
CA LEU A 38 6.54 -0.38 -2.91
C LEU A 38 7.74 -0.70 -2.03
N SER A 39 8.87 -1.09 -2.64
CA SER A 39 10.09 -1.44 -1.93
C SER A 39 11.35 -1.11 -2.76
N PRO A 40 12.39 -0.53 -2.13
CA PRO A 40 12.43 0.02 -0.77
C PRO A 40 11.67 1.35 -0.67
N VAL A 41 11.32 1.78 0.55
CA VAL A 41 10.60 3.03 0.80
C VAL A 41 11.51 4.25 0.84
N ASP A 42 12.79 4.05 1.07
CA ASP A 42 13.81 5.09 1.08
C ASP A 42 15.12 4.60 0.46
N LYS A 43 15.89 5.53 -0.10
CA LYS A 43 17.23 5.30 -0.67
C LYS A 43 18.13 6.49 -0.39
N HIS A 44 19.38 6.19 -0.05
CA HIS A 44 20.42 7.17 0.20
C HIS A 44 21.59 6.97 -0.74
N TYR A 45 22.06 8.06 -1.33
CA TYR A 45 23.21 8.07 -2.23
C TYR A 45 24.24 9.10 -1.77
N THR A 46 25.49 8.74 -1.83
CA THR A 46 26.60 9.70 -1.75
C THR A 46 27.16 9.87 -3.15
N VAL A 47 27.05 11.07 -3.69
CA VAL A 47 27.34 11.36 -5.10
C VAL A 47 28.11 12.67 -5.24
N GLU A 48 28.87 12.78 -6.32
CA GLU A 48 29.59 13.98 -6.69
C GLU A 48 28.82 14.81 -7.74
N PRO A 49 29.02 16.14 -7.82
CA PRO A 49 28.42 16.96 -8.86
C PRO A 49 28.80 16.45 -10.27
N GLY A 50 27.77 16.24 -11.10
CA GLY A 50 27.90 15.68 -12.45
C GLY A 50 27.84 14.18 -12.54
N GLU A 51 27.71 13.47 -11.42
CA GLU A 51 27.57 12.03 -11.39
C GLU A 51 26.17 11.58 -11.88
N VAL A 52 26.12 10.37 -12.43
CA VAL A 52 24.88 9.72 -12.89
C VAL A 52 24.72 8.41 -12.12
N VAL A 53 23.60 8.28 -11.42
CA VAL A 53 23.22 7.07 -10.69
C VAL A 53 22.02 6.45 -11.38
N THR A 54 22.11 5.17 -11.72
CA THR A 54 20.97 4.38 -12.22
C THR A 54 20.61 3.34 -11.17
N ASP A 55 19.33 3.32 -10.78
CA ASP A 55 18.81 2.39 -9.79
C ASP A 55 17.36 2.06 -10.12
N ASN A 56 16.70 1.30 -9.26
CA ASN A 56 15.32 0.89 -9.42
C ASN A 56 14.62 0.70 -8.09
N TYR A 57 13.30 0.65 -8.13
CA TYR A 57 12.45 0.15 -7.04
C TYR A 57 11.43 -0.83 -7.58
N VAL A 58 10.80 -1.55 -6.68
CA VAL A 58 9.87 -2.62 -7.02
C VAL A 58 8.47 -2.22 -6.60
N ILE A 59 7.51 -2.48 -7.47
CA ILE A 59 6.09 -2.38 -7.16
C ILE A 59 5.48 -3.76 -7.29
N LEU A 60 4.68 -4.13 -6.30
CA LEU A 60 3.87 -5.35 -6.27
C LEU A 60 2.40 -4.97 -6.15
N ASN A 61 1.58 -5.52 -7.01
CA ASN A 61 0.13 -5.47 -6.86
C ASN A 61 -0.32 -6.63 -5.97
N ASP A 62 -0.54 -6.36 -4.69
CA ASP A 62 -1.05 -7.36 -3.74
C ASP A 62 -2.57 -7.58 -3.86
N GLY A 63 -3.26 -6.74 -4.62
CA GLY A 63 -4.70 -6.76 -4.81
C GLY A 63 -5.17 -7.82 -5.82
N GLN A 64 -6.50 -7.92 -5.96
CA GLN A 64 -7.16 -8.88 -6.83
C GLN A 64 -7.45 -8.33 -8.23
N THR A 65 -7.35 -7.01 -8.42
CA THR A 65 -7.63 -6.33 -9.68
C THR A 65 -6.37 -5.75 -10.30
N ALA A 66 -6.28 -5.80 -11.63
CA ALA A 66 -5.27 -5.08 -12.37
C ALA A 66 -5.51 -3.56 -12.29
N TYR A 67 -4.43 -2.78 -12.36
CA TYR A 67 -4.51 -1.33 -12.43
C TYR A 67 -3.40 -0.72 -13.30
N ASN A 68 -3.65 0.50 -13.74
CA ASN A 68 -2.62 1.33 -14.34
C ASN A 68 -2.03 2.26 -13.28
N PHE A 69 -0.77 2.60 -13.40
CA PHE A 69 -0.15 3.61 -12.55
C PHE A 69 0.81 4.48 -13.35
N VAL A 70 1.08 5.66 -12.82
CA VAL A 70 2.09 6.58 -13.34
C VAL A 70 3.21 6.77 -12.34
N THR A 71 4.43 6.97 -12.85
CA THR A 71 5.60 7.27 -12.04
C THR A 71 6.08 8.69 -12.33
N TYR A 72 6.37 9.44 -11.29
CA TYR A 72 6.92 10.77 -11.38
C TYR A 72 7.73 11.14 -10.13
N ALA A 73 8.55 12.16 -10.22
CA ALA A 73 9.29 12.71 -9.09
C ALA A 73 8.68 14.05 -8.65
N ALA A 74 8.72 14.32 -7.36
CA ALA A 74 8.25 15.57 -6.78
C ALA A 74 9.25 16.12 -5.76
N PRO A 75 9.19 17.43 -5.44
CA PRO A 75 9.98 17.98 -4.35
C PRO A 75 9.64 17.33 -3.04
N TYR A 76 10.59 17.33 -2.12
CA TYR A 76 10.35 16.88 -0.74
C TYR A 76 10.91 17.90 0.23
N SER A 77 10.04 18.45 1.07
CA SER A 77 10.42 19.29 2.20
C SER A 77 9.57 18.94 3.40
N VAL A 78 10.03 19.35 4.58
CA VAL A 78 9.32 19.14 5.84
C VAL A 78 9.11 20.49 6.51
N GLN A 79 7.92 20.74 7.02
CA GLN A 79 7.62 21.96 7.75
C GLN A 79 8.22 21.91 9.17
N ASP A 80 8.88 22.99 9.57
CA ASP A 80 9.74 23.05 10.78
C ASP A 80 9.07 22.67 12.11
N LYS A 81 7.76 22.82 12.24
CA LYS A 81 7.08 22.63 13.52
C LYS A 81 6.18 21.41 13.61
N THR A 82 5.68 20.93 12.48
CA THR A 82 4.72 19.84 12.42
C THR A 82 5.34 18.55 11.89
N TYR A 83 6.51 18.66 11.26
CA TYR A 83 7.16 17.57 10.52
C TYR A 83 6.29 16.98 9.39
N ASP A 84 5.28 17.75 8.95
CA ASP A 84 4.44 17.32 7.84
C ASP A 84 5.21 17.42 6.52
N PRO A 85 5.20 16.34 5.71
CA PRO A 85 5.86 16.35 4.42
C PRO A 85 5.10 17.24 3.44
N ASN A 86 5.86 18.03 2.66
CA ASN A 86 5.35 18.84 1.57
C ASN A 86 5.98 18.41 0.25
N TYR A 87 5.14 18.05 -0.72
CA TYR A 87 5.54 17.53 -2.02
C TYR A 87 5.27 18.51 -3.17
N THR A 88 4.86 19.73 -2.86
CA THR A 88 4.46 20.74 -3.85
C THR A 88 5.35 21.99 -3.85
N ASP A 89 6.13 22.20 -2.81
CA ASP A 89 6.99 23.37 -2.70
C ASP A 89 8.27 23.22 -3.54
N THR A 90 8.20 23.71 -4.76
CA THR A 90 9.32 23.70 -5.71
C THR A 90 10.42 24.71 -5.37
N THR A 91 10.21 25.56 -4.36
CA THR A 91 11.15 26.61 -3.89
C THR A 91 11.86 26.24 -2.60
N ALA A 92 11.43 25.16 -1.95
CA ALA A 92 12.04 24.69 -0.71
C ALA A 92 13.53 24.41 -0.92
N PRO A 93 14.40 24.88 -0.03
CA PRO A 93 15.84 24.64 -0.13
C PRO A 93 16.14 23.14 -0.18
N ARG A 94 16.98 22.75 -1.16
CA ARG A 94 17.45 21.35 -1.32
C ARG A 94 16.35 20.31 -1.64
N ALA A 95 15.14 20.75 -1.99
CA ALA A 95 14.05 19.92 -2.47
C ALA A 95 14.09 19.76 -4.01
N ASP A 96 15.27 19.66 -4.59
CA ASP A 96 15.51 19.80 -6.03
C ASP A 96 15.83 18.47 -6.74
N VAL A 97 16.00 17.37 -6.01
CA VAL A 97 16.32 16.04 -6.59
C VAL A 97 15.29 15.61 -7.63
N TYR A 98 14.04 16.00 -7.48
CA TYR A 98 12.98 15.64 -8.46
C TYR A 98 13.28 16.13 -9.88
N ARG A 99 14.10 17.21 -10.03
CA ARG A 99 14.54 17.73 -11.32
C ARG A 99 15.68 16.93 -11.93
N TRP A 100 16.35 16.11 -11.13
CA TRP A 100 17.49 15.29 -11.52
C TRP A 100 17.08 13.87 -11.89
N VAL A 101 15.84 13.49 -11.55
CA VAL A 101 15.31 12.14 -11.77
C VAL A 101 14.67 12.04 -13.16
N GLU A 102 15.04 11.01 -13.87
CA GLU A 102 14.46 10.62 -15.16
C GLU A 102 13.93 9.19 -15.07
N PHE A 103 12.70 8.99 -15.54
CA PHE A 103 12.11 7.67 -15.75
C PHE A 103 12.14 7.34 -17.24
N GLY A 104 12.60 6.15 -17.59
CA GLY A 104 12.56 5.67 -18.97
C GLY A 104 11.12 5.42 -19.46
N GLN A 105 10.20 5.12 -18.52
CA GLN A 105 8.78 4.92 -18.74
C GLN A 105 8.02 5.53 -17.58
N SER A 106 6.94 6.25 -17.86
CA SER A 106 6.12 6.91 -16.85
C SER A 106 4.74 6.28 -16.66
N LYS A 107 4.29 5.42 -17.59
CA LYS A 107 2.98 4.77 -17.55
C LYS A 107 3.16 3.26 -17.52
N TRP A 108 2.47 2.62 -16.62
CA TRP A 108 2.61 1.21 -16.32
C TRP A 108 1.26 0.54 -16.22
N HIS A 109 1.23 -0.76 -16.55
CA HIS A 109 0.11 -1.65 -16.27
C HIS A 109 0.61 -2.78 -15.40
N LEU A 110 -0.16 -3.17 -14.38
CA LEU A 110 0.20 -4.23 -13.45
C LEU A 110 -1.02 -5.11 -13.19
N ASN A 111 -0.90 -6.37 -13.57
CA ASN A 111 -1.96 -7.35 -13.32
C ASN A 111 -2.05 -7.68 -11.83
N SER A 112 -3.15 -8.34 -11.44
CA SER A 112 -3.31 -8.87 -10.10
C SER A 112 -2.14 -9.78 -9.73
N ARG A 113 -1.59 -9.63 -8.54
CA ARG A 113 -0.47 -10.39 -7.99
C ARG A 113 0.83 -10.27 -8.81
N GLU A 114 0.90 -9.32 -9.70
CA GLU A 114 2.08 -9.06 -10.52
C GLU A 114 3.05 -8.11 -9.82
N ARG A 115 4.33 -8.32 -10.10
CA ARG A 115 5.45 -7.51 -9.65
C ARG A 115 6.14 -6.87 -10.84
N THR A 116 6.50 -5.60 -10.71
CA THR A 116 7.33 -4.91 -11.71
C THR A 116 8.50 -4.19 -11.07
N VAL A 117 9.53 -3.96 -11.88
CA VAL A 117 10.72 -3.17 -11.50
C VAL A 117 10.65 -1.86 -12.24
N VAL A 118 10.71 -0.75 -11.52
CA VAL A 118 10.69 0.61 -12.07
C VAL A 118 12.09 1.18 -12.03
N PRO A 119 12.80 1.24 -13.16
CA PRO A 119 14.11 1.86 -13.23
C PRO A 119 14.00 3.37 -13.28
N PHE A 120 14.98 4.04 -12.69
CA PHE A 120 15.14 5.48 -12.75
C PHE A 120 16.63 5.86 -12.81
N THR A 121 16.91 7.06 -13.28
CA THR A 121 18.25 7.62 -13.34
C THR A 121 18.25 8.97 -12.65
N ILE A 122 19.23 9.20 -11.78
CA ILE A 122 19.49 10.50 -11.15
C ILE A 122 20.69 11.12 -11.87
N ARG A 123 20.49 12.30 -12.46
CA ARG A 123 21.58 13.09 -13.08
C ARG A 123 21.90 14.28 -12.21
N VAL A 124 22.95 14.16 -11.43
CA VAL A 124 23.37 15.23 -10.52
C VAL A 124 23.94 16.39 -11.34
N PRO A 125 23.42 17.62 -11.20
CA PRO A 125 24.00 18.76 -11.91
C PRO A 125 25.46 19.01 -11.50
N LYS A 126 26.29 19.45 -12.44
CA LYS A 126 27.68 19.86 -12.16
C LYS A 126 27.76 21.04 -11.18
N THR A 127 26.66 21.79 -11.08
CA THR A 127 26.49 22.97 -10.20
C THR A 127 25.76 22.66 -8.92
N ALA A 128 25.51 21.36 -8.60
CA ALA A 128 24.86 20.98 -7.37
C ALA A 128 25.65 21.50 -6.16
N SER A 129 24.95 22.12 -5.22
CA SER A 129 25.58 22.62 -3.98
C SER A 129 25.94 21.46 -3.05
N PRO A 130 26.99 21.58 -2.23
CA PRO A 130 27.30 20.55 -1.25
C PRO A 130 26.22 20.42 -0.17
N GLY A 131 26.02 19.19 0.32
CA GLY A 131 25.08 18.84 1.40
C GLY A 131 23.93 17.96 0.95
N GLY A 132 22.93 17.75 1.82
CA GLY A 132 21.81 16.89 1.53
C GLY A 132 20.84 17.52 0.53
N HIS A 133 20.37 16.74 -0.43
CA HIS A 133 19.31 17.08 -1.38
C HIS A 133 18.23 16.03 -1.32
N TYR A 134 16.99 16.43 -1.46
CA TYR A 134 15.84 15.58 -1.20
C TYR A 134 14.83 15.63 -2.35
N GLY A 135 14.15 14.51 -2.54
CA GLY A 135 13.05 14.34 -3.48
C GLY A 135 12.28 13.10 -3.18
N VAL A 136 11.10 12.97 -3.74
CA VAL A 136 10.25 11.77 -3.61
C VAL A 136 9.91 11.24 -4.99
N LEU A 137 9.86 9.91 -5.11
CA LEU A 137 9.38 9.20 -6.30
C LEU A 137 7.98 8.67 -6.00
N PHE A 138 7.01 9.09 -6.78
CA PHE A 138 5.64 8.64 -6.68
C PHE A 138 5.33 7.54 -7.69
N SER A 139 4.48 6.62 -7.25
CA SER A 139 3.77 5.67 -8.10
C SER A 139 2.30 5.77 -7.75
N GLU A 140 1.52 6.39 -8.63
CA GLU A 140 0.13 6.75 -8.40
C GLU A 140 -0.78 5.94 -9.31
N THR A 141 -1.74 5.22 -8.70
CA THR A 141 -2.74 4.47 -9.46
C THR A 141 -3.65 5.42 -10.24
N GLN A 142 -3.98 5.03 -11.46
CA GLN A 142 -4.89 5.77 -12.32
C GLN A 142 -6.26 5.11 -12.31
N PRO A 143 -7.35 5.89 -12.31
CA PRO A 143 -8.72 5.37 -12.37
C PRO A 143 -9.01 4.56 -13.64
#